data_baba33e6195d43a25f8565ab84146abb
#
_entry.id   baba33e6195d43a25f8565ab84146abb
#
_cell.length_a   1.000
_cell.length_b   1.000
_cell.length_c   1.000
_cell.angle_alpha   90.00
_cell.angle_beta   90.00
_cell.angle_gamma   90.00
#
_symmetry.space_group_name_H-M   'P 1'
#
loop_
_entity.id
_entity.type
_entity.pdbx_description
1 polymer ?
#
loop_
_entity_poly.entity_id
_entity_poly.type
_entity_poly.pdbx_seq_one_letter_code
_entity_poly.pdbx_strand_id
1 'polypeptide(L)'
;SQDMKQYYVYLLTNKGNTVLYTGMTNDLQRRLYEHREGPVESFTKQYHVHKLVYFETTPDVRAAIEREKQIKSWSRKRKDALIATMNPKWVDLSADWEM
;
A
#
# COMPACT_ATOMS: atom_id res chain seq x y z
N SER A 1 0.91 -18.85 -18.81
CA SER A 1 1.05 -18.80 -18.39
C SER A 1 1.27 -18.32 -17.41
N GLN A 2 1.02 -18.36 -16.97
CA GLN A 2 1.13 -18.20 -16.13
C GLN A 2 2.06 -17.40 -15.62
N ASP A 3 2.78 -16.93 -15.94
CA ASP A 3 3.74 -16.15 -15.43
C ASP A 3 3.55 -14.73 -15.57
N MET A 4 2.32 -14.27 -15.47
CA MET A 4 2.06 -12.86 -15.51
C MET A 4 2.49 -12.28 -14.21
N LYS A 5 3.64 -11.66 -14.20
CA LYS A 5 4.09 -10.93 -13.02
C LYS A 5 3.31 -9.64 -12.91
N GLN A 6 2.92 -9.32 -11.70
CA GLN A 6 2.30 -8.04 -11.41
C GLN A 6 3.00 -7.38 -10.26
N TYR A 7 3.03 -6.05 -10.32
CA TYR A 7 3.61 -5.24 -9.27
C TYR A 7 2.53 -4.32 -8.74
N TYR A 8 2.61 -4.02 -7.46
CA TYR A 8 1.59 -3.25 -6.76
C TYR A 8 2.23 -2.03 -6.14
N VAL A 9 1.60 -0.88 -6.33
CA VAL A 9 1.93 0.33 -5.57
C VAL A 9 0.76 0.53 -4.63
N TYR A 10 1.04 0.68 -3.33
CA TYR A 10 -0.01 0.68 -2.33
C TYR A 10 0.21 1.77 -1.30
N LEU A 11 -0.88 2.13 -0.64
CA LEU A 11 -0.86 3.08 0.46
C LEU A 11 -1.49 2.43 1.68
N LEU A 12 -0.77 2.50 2.78
CA LEU A 12 -1.23 2.01 4.08
C LEU A 12 -1.42 3.17 5.01
N THR A 13 -2.31 3.00 5.97
CA THR A 13 -2.52 4.01 7.00
C THR A 13 -2.76 3.32 8.34
N ASN A 14 -2.72 4.11 9.42
CA ASN A 14 -3.04 3.61 10.75
C ASN A 14 -4.56 3.73 10.98
N LYS A 15 -5.02 3.22 12.10
CA LYS A 15 -6.45 3.21 12.42
C LYS A 15 -7.04 4.61 12.38
N GLY A 16 -6.28 5.60 12.82
CA GLY A 16 -6.77 6.98 12.88
C GLY A 16 -6.58 7.77 11.59
N ASN A 17 -6.04 7.15 10.54
CA ASN A 17 -5.81 7.79 9.25
C ASN A 17 -4.88 9.01 9.33
N THR A 18 -3.94 8.99 10.27
CA THR A 18 -3.04 10.13 10.46
C THR A 18 -1.68 9.94 9.81
N VAL A 19 -1.28 8.68 9.56
CA VAL A 19 0.02 8.38 8.97
C VAL A 19 -0.20 7.60 7.69
N LEU A 20 0.50 7.99 6.62
CA LEU A 20 0.45 7.27 5.35
C LEU A 20 1.82 6.68 5.03
N TYR A 21 1.81 5.48 4.49
CA TYR A 21 3.00 4.81 4.01
C TYR A 21 2.76 4.39 2.56
N THR A 22 3.70 4.73 1.68
CA THR A 22 3.63 4.35 0.27
C THR A 22 4.69 3.30 0.01
N GLY A 23 4.30 2.20 -0.63
CA GLY A 23 5.24 1.12 -0.93
C GLY A 23 4.96 0.46 -2.26
N MET A 24 5.84 -0.46 -2.62
CA MET A 24 5.72 -1.24 -3.84
C MET A 24 6.12 -2.67 -3.54
N THR A 25 5.43 -3.62 -4.16
CA THR A 25 5.74 -5.03 -3.97
C THR A 25 5.25 -5.84 -5.17
N ASN A 26 5.78 -7.03 -5.33
CA ASN A 26 5.25 -7.98 -6.32
C ASN A 26 4.29 -8.99 -5.69
N ASP A 27 4.08 -8.91 -4.38
CA ASP A 27 3.16 -9.82 -3.66
C ASP A 27 2.53 -9.04 -2.53
N LEU A 28 1.39 -8.43 -2.81
CA LEU A 28 0.76 -7.51 -1.87
C LEU A 28 0.32 -8.20 -0.59
N GLN A 29 -0.29 -9.39 -0.72
CA GLN A 29 -0.78 -10.10 0.45
C GLN A 29 0.36 -10.46 1.41
N ARG A 30 1.46 -10.99 0.87
CA ARG A 30 2.61 -11.34 1.70
C ARG A 30 3.23 -10.09 2.33
N ARG A 31 3.31 -9.00 1.56
CA ARG A 31 3.91 -7.77 2.06
C ARG A 31 3.09 -7.20 3.21
N LEU A 32 1.76 -7.25 3.12
CA LEU A 32 0.90 -6.79 4.21
C LEU A 32 1.08 -7.64 5.45
N TYR A 33 1.22 -8.96 5.27
CA TYR A 33 1.49 -9.83 6.39
C TYR A 33 2.80 -9.43 7.07
N GLU A 34 3.84 -9.15 6.28
CA GLU A 34 5.14 -8.76 6.81
C GLU A 34 5.06 -7.44 7.58
N HIS A 35 4.25 -6.51 7.10
CA HIS A 35 4.07 -5.24 7.80
C HIS A 35 3.40 -5.43 9.16
N ARG A 36 2.50 -6.40 9.25
CA ARG A 36 1.78 -6.65 10.51
C ARG A 36 2.55 -7.51 11.48
N GLU A 37 3.08 -8.62 10.96
CA GLU A 37 3.61 -9.68 11.80
C GLU A 37 5.11 -9.88 11.65
N GLY A 38 5.75 -9.08 10.80
CA GLY A 38 7.17 -9.28 10.52
C GLY A 38 8.03 -9.19 11.77
N PRO A 39 9.14 -9.92 11.78
CA PRO A 39 10.01 -9.97 12.96
C PRO A 39 10.85 -8.73 13.14
N VAL A 40 10.97 -7.90 12.12
CA VAL A 40 11.86 -6.75 12.15
C VAL A 40 11.07 -5.49 12.46
N GLU A 41 11.60 -4.67 13.36
CA GLU A 41 11.03 -3.36 13.62
C GLU A 41 11.08 -2.53 12.35
N SER A 42 9.98 -1.89 12.03
CA SER A 42 9.90 -1.07 10.84
C SER A 42 8.97 0.10 11.11
N PHE A 43 9.00 1.09 10.21
CA PHE A 43 8.13 2.24 10.30
C PHE A 43 6.67 1.79 10.43
N THR A 44 6.24 0.88 9.55
CA THR A 44 4.84 0.46 9.52
C THR A 44 4.42 -0.26 10.80
N LYS A 45 5.32 -1.07 11.37
CA LYS A 45 5.03 -1.77 12.61
C LYS A 45 5.02 -0.81 13.79
N GLN A 46 5.98 0.11 13.83
CA GLN A 46 6.09 1.06 14.92
C GLN A 46 4.87 1.97 15.02
N TYR A 47 4.35 2.42 13.87
CA TYR A 47 3.23 3.35 13.84
C TYR A 47 1.90 2.66 13.58
N HIS A 48 1.88 1.33 13.62
CA HIS A 48 0.66 0.53 13.42
C HIS A 48 -0.03 0.83 12.09
N VAL A 49 0.77 0.95 11.03
CA VAL A 49 0.26 1.28 9.71
C VAL A 49 -0.07 -0.02 8.99
N HIS A 50 -1.24 -0.56 9.26
CA HIS A 50 -1.65 -1.88 8.77
C HIS A 50 -2.86 -1.85 7.86
N LYS A 51 -3.53 -0.73 7.75
CA LYS A 51 -4.79 -0.64 7.02
C LYS A 51 -4.51 -0.30 5.56
N LEU A 52 -4.90 -1.18 4.66
CA LEU A 52 -4.70 -0.95 3.22
C LEU A 52 -5.84 -0.09 2.70
N VAL A 53 -5.53 1.12 2.23
CA VAL A 53 -6.55 2.05 1.76
C VAL A 53 -6.50 2.30 0.26
N TYR A 54 -5.42 1.89 -0.41
CA TYR A 54 -5.31 2.09 -1.85
C TYR A 54 -4.25 1.16 -2.43
N PHE A 55 -4.49 0.66 -3.64
CA PHE A 55 -3.45 -0.02 -4.39
C PHE A 55 -3.76 0.04 -5.88
N GLU A 56 -2.72 -0.06 -6.68
CA GLU A 56 -2.85 -0.17 -8.12
C GLU A 56 -1.83 -1.18 -8.61
N THR A 57 -2.07 -1.74 -9.78
CA THR A 57 -1.24 -2.81 -10.32
C THR A 57 -0.70 -2.43 -11.69
N THR A 58 0.46 -3.00 -12.01
CA THR A 58 1.05 -2.86 -13.35
C THR A 58 1.93 -4.08 -13.59
N PRO A 59 2.01 -4.57 -14.84
CA PRO A 59 2.92 -5.65 -15.17
C PRO A 59 4.36 -5.20 -15.36
N ASP A 60 4.61 -3.89 -15.37
CA ASP A 60 5.91 -3.32 -15.64
C ASP A 60 6.57 -2.83 -14.37
N VAL A 61 7.70 -3.44 -13.99
CA VAL A 61 8.39 -3.10 -12.74
C VAL A 61 8.90 -1.66 -12.75
N ARG A 62 9.33 -1.15 -13.90
CA ARG A 62 9.78 0.23 -13.97
C ARG A 62 8.66 1.20 -13.73
N ALA A 63 7.51 0.93 -14.33
CA ALA A 63 6.34 1.79 -14.12
C ALA A 63 5.97 1.81 -12.64
N ALA A 64 6.05 0.65 -11.97
CA ALA A 64 5.73 0.57 -10.54
C ALA A 64 6.70 1.40 -9.71
N ILE A 65 7.99 1.29 -10.00
CA ILE A 65 9.01 2.04 -9.27
C ILE A 65 8.80 3.54 -9.43
N GLU A 66 8.56 3.97 -10.66
CA GLU A 66 8.35 5.39 -10.92
C GLU A 66 7.09 5.91 -10.28
N ARG A 67 6.03 5.10 -10.31
CA ARG A 67 4.77 5.48 -9.70
C ARG A 67 4.89 5.63 -8.19
N GLU A 68 5.61 4.71 -7.56
CA GLU A 68 5.84 4.79 -6.12
C GLU A 68 6.57 6.08 -5.77
N LYS A 69 7.62 6.39 -6.51
CA LYS A 69 8.38 7.62 -6.28
C LYS A 69 7.52 8.85 -6.48
N GLN A 70 6.70 8.83 -7.52
CA GLN A 70 5.82 9.95 -7.83
C GLN A 70 4.86 10.20 -6.67
N ILE A 71 4.19 9.15 -6.21
CA ILE A 71 3.21 9.27 -5.13
C ILE A 71 3.89 9.71 -3.84
N LYS A 72 5.07 9.18 -3.56
CA LYS A 72 5.81 9.58 -2.35
C LYS A 72 6.11 11.08 -2.34
N SER A 73 6.28 11.69 -3.49
CA SER A 73 6.59 13.11 -3.58
C SER A 73 5.36 14.01 -3.44
N TRP A 74 4.17 13.44 -3.48
CA TRP A 74 2.94 14.22 -3.42
C TRP A 74 2.65 14.71 -2.01
N SER A 75 1.89 15.82 -1.95
CA SER A 75 1.40 16.31 -0.66
C SER A 75 0.38 15.32 -0.08
N ARG A 76 0.12 15.46 1.21
CA ARG A 76 -0.89 14.64 1.87
C ARG A 76 -2.26 14.80 1.19
N LYS A 77 -2.61 16.04 0.86
CA LYS A 77 -3.89 16.32 0.23
C LYS A 77 -4.03 15.58 -1.08
N ARG A 78 -2.97 15.53 -1.87
CA ARG A 78 -3.01 14.83 -3.16
C ARG A 78 -3.08 13.33 -2.99
N LYS A 79 -2.40 12.79 -1.98
CA LYS A 79 -2.50 11.37 -1.66
C LYS A 79 -3.91 11.02 -1.21
N ASP A 80 -4.51 11.87 -0.39
CA ASP A 80 -5.88 11.66 0.07
C ASP A 80 -6.86 11.63 -1.10
N ALA A 81 -6.66 12.51 -2.08
CA ALA A 81 -7.51 12.54 -3.27
C ALA A 81 -7.37 11.27 -4.08
N LEU A 82 -6.15 10.74 -4.19
CA LEU A 82 -5.92 9.49 -4.88
C LEU A 82 -6.65 8.33 -4.19
N ILE A 83 -6.54 8.28 -2.86
CA ILE A 83 -7.23 7.24 -2.08
C ILE A 83 -8.74 7.31 -2.32
N ALA A 84 -9.29 8.52 -2.36
CA ALA A 84 -10.72 8.70 -2.52
C ALA A 84 -11.24 8.19 -3.87
N THR A 85 -10.38 8.08 -4.89
CA THR A 85 -10.83 7.54 -6.18
C THR A 85 -11.21 6.07 -6.09
N MET A 86 -10.65 5.35 -5.14
CA MET A 86 -10.92 3.92 -4.96
C MET A 86 -11.70 3.67 -3.67
N ASN A 87 -11.41 4.45 -2.63
CA ASN A 87 -11.85 4.11 -1.27
C ASN A 87 -12.19 5.38 -0.50
N PRO A 88 -13.30 6.03 -0.86
CA PRO A 88 -13.64 7.32 -0.22
C PRO A 88 -13.89 7.23 1.28
N LYS A 89 -14.20 6.04 1.78
CA LYS A 89 -14.46 5.87 3.21
C LYS A 89 -13.25 5.36 4.00
N TRP A 90 -12.13 5.15 3.32
CA TRP A 90 -10.88 4.71 3.96
C TRP A 90 -11.04 3.42 4.75
N VAL A 91 -11.83 2.48 4.20
CA VAL A 91 -11.95 1.17 4.82
C VAL A 91 -10.70 0.34 4.52
N ASP A 92 -10.45 -0.66 5.33
CA ASP A 92 -9.32 -1.57 5.11
C ASP A 92 -9.68 -2.54 3.99
N LEU A 93 -9.06 -2.32 2.83
CA LEU A 93 -9.33 -3.13 1.64
C LEU A 93 -8.88 -4.58 1.81
N SER A 94 -8.02 -4.85 2.78
CA SER A 94 -7.50 -6.19 3.03
C SER A 94 -8.22 -6.90 4.18
N ALA A 95 -9.31 -6.33 4.68
CA ALA A 95 -9.99 -6.86 5.87
C ALA A 95 -10.45 -8.31 5.67
N ASP A 96 -10.84 -8.67 4.44
CA ASP A 96 -11.34 -10.01 4.14
C ASP A 96 -10.26 -10.97 3.66
N TRP A 97 -9.03 -10.52 3.58
CA TRP A 97 -7.97 -11.37 3.04
C TRP A 97 -7.50 -12.34 4.11
N GLU A 98 -7.30 -13.59 3.68
CA GLU A 98 -6.68 -14.58 4.55
C GLU A 98 -5.18 -14.39 4.50
N MET A 99 -4.58 -14.24 5.67
CA MET A 99 -3.13 -14.05 5.75
C MET A 99 -2.49 -14.95 6.76
#